data_553b343cb780e24eebd12c29d1921041
#
_entry.id   553b343cb780e24eebd12c29d1921041
#
_cell.length_a   1.000
_cell.length_b   1.000
_cell.length_c   1.000
_cell.angle_alpha   90.00
_cell.angle_beta   90.00
_cell.angle_gamma   90.00
#
_symmetry.space_group_name_H-M   'P 1'
#
loop_
_entity.id
_entity.type
_entity.pdbx_description
1 polymer ?
#
loop_
_entity_poly.entity_id
_entity_poly.type
_entity_poly.pdbx_seq_one_letter_code
_entity_poly.pdbx_strand_id
1 'polypeptide(L)'
;SAVGEPLEPSEIADAEAYVSALGFPDVSVAAVEDWRAAAAAAQAPDWSQDWWQAEEQMRKALLEEALSLNPEHDLMVALTHVSTKASEVSHGLAAVSAARAGVADEALIRVAAGAAAQAAYQAALVLAADGDAEHPFAVKFRLFEAGRLPLGIVGNTFNLF
;
A
#
# COMPACT_ATOMS: atom_id res chain seq x y z
N SER A 1 -6.31 12.48 2.20
CA SER A 1 -5.26 11.99 3.12
C SER A 1 -5.72 12.25 4.53
N ALA A 2 -5.76 11.22 5.35
CA ALA A 2 -6.17 11.23 6.75
C ALA A 2 -4.97 11.44 7.71
N VAL A 3 -3.94 12.13 7.23
CA VAL A 3 -2.70 12.39 7.99
C VAL A 3 -2.98 13.04 9.33
N GLY A 4 -2.50 12.44 10.41
CA GLY A 4 -2.68 12.90 11.78
C GLY A 4 -4.07 12.62 12.38
N GLU A 5 -4.98 12.01 11.63
CA GLU A 5 -6.27 11.58 12.15
C GLU A 5 -6.17 10.19 12.80
N PRO A 6 -6.91 9.95 13.90
CA PRO A 6 -6.97 8.60 14.49
C PRO A 6 -7.46 7.56 13.49
N LEU A 7 -7.04 6.31 13.68
CA LEU A 7 -7.54 5.20 12.86
C LEU A 7 -8.98 4.87 13.24
N GLU A 8 -9.81 4.70 12.22
CA GLU A 8 -11.16 4.17 12.40
C GLU A 8 -11.12 2.65 12.67
N PRO A 9 -12.10 2.08 13.38
CA PRO A 9 -12.14 0.64 13.66
C PRO A 9 -12.06 -0.24 12.41
N SER A 10 -12.65 0.19 11.30
CA SER A 10 -12.59 -0.53 10.02
C SER A 10 -11.19 -0.51 9.40
N GLU A 11 -10.46 0.60 9.52
CA GLU A 11 -9.08 0.73 9.03
C GLU A 11 -8.14 -0.17 9.84
N ILE A 12 -8.33 -0.25 11.16
CA ILE A 12 -7.58 -1.17 12.02
C ILE A 12 -7.85 -2.62 11.62
N ALA A 13 -9.12 -2.99 11.44
CA ALA A 13 -9.51 -4.34 11.05
C ALA A 13 -8.94 -4.73 9.68
N ASP A 14 -8.98 -3.86 8.69
CA ASP A 14 -8.38 -4.08 7.37
C ASP A 14 -6.85 -4.23 7.48
N ALA A 15 -6.19 -3.38 8.26
CA ALA A 15 -4.74 -3.47 8.45
C ALA A 15 -4.32 -4.78 9.14
N GLU A 16 -5.03 -5.18 10.20
CA GLU A 16 -4.81 -6.44 10.90
C GLU A 16 -5.04 -7.65 9.98
N ALA A 17 -6.12 -7.65 9.19
CA ALA A 17 -6.41 -8.69 8.23
C ALA A 17 -5.30 -8.81 7.17
N TYR A 18 -4.84 -7.67 6.64
CA TYR A 18 -3.76 -7.61 5.66
C TYR A 18 -2.44 -8.18 6.19
N VAL A 19 -1.94 -7.69 7.34
CA VAL A 19 -0.66 -8.16 7.89
C VAL A 19 -0.73 -9.60 8.40
N SER A 20 -1.86 -10.02 8.94
CA SER A 20 -2.09 -11.40 9.37
C SER A 20 -2.02 -12.37 8.18
N ALA A 21 -2.63 -12.02 7.05
CA ALA A 21 -2.60 -12.83 5.83
C ALA A 21 -1.18 -12.94 5.23
N LEU A 22 -0.30 -11.96 5.50
CA LEU A 22 1.12 -12.01 5.13
C LEU A 22 1.99 -12.81 6.11
N GLY A 23 1.43 -13.32 7.21
CA GLY A 23 2.14 -14.11 8.20
C GLY A 23 2.57 -13.36 9.45
N PHE A 24 2.01 -12.18 9.72
CA PHE A 24 2.33 -11.33 10.88
C PHE A 24 1.10 -11.05 11.77
N PRO A 25 0.47 -12.11 12.36
CA PRO A 25 -0.79 -11.95 13.11
C PRO A 25 -0.63 -11.22 14.45
N ASP A 26 0.60 -11.15 15.00
CA ASP A 26 0.85 -10.60 16.34
C ASP A 26 1.34 -9.14 16.30
N VAL A 27 1.33 -8.53 15.12
CA VAL A 27 1.79 -7.14 14.94
C VAL A 27 0.64 -6.19 15.31
N SER A 28 0.96 -5.15 16.08
CA SER A 28 0.02 -4.07 16.39
C SER A 28 -0.09 -3.09 15.21
N VAL A 29 -1.22 -2.38 15.10
CA VAL A 29 -1.44 -1.35 14.08
C VAL A 29 -1.41 0.02 14.72
N ALA A 30 -0.70 0.96 14.10
CA ALA A 30 -0.64 2.34 14.57
C ALA A 30 -0.63 3.34 13.40
N ALA A 31 -1.25 4.50 13.60
CA ALA A 31 -1.08 5.64 12.72
C ALA A 31 0.17 6.42 13.09
N VAL A 32 0.91 6.90 12.10
CA VAL A 32 1.95 7.91 12.31
C VAL A 32 1.34 9.31 12.24
N GLU A 33 1.88 10.22 13.05
CA GLU A 33 1.24 11.53 13.29
C GLU A 33 1.43 12.51 12.14
N ASP A 34 2.55 12.44 11.44
CA ASP A 34 2.91 13.41 10.41
C ASP A 34 3.89 12.87 9.36
N TRP A 35 4.17 13.66 8.35
CA TRP A 35 5.13 13.35 7.28
C TRP A 35 6.54 13.05 7.78
N ARG A 36 6.98 13.68 8.87
CA ARG A 36 8.30 13.45 9.45
C ARG A 36 8.37 12.09 10.13
N ALA A 37 7.33 11.73 10.88
CA ALA A 37 7.21 10.41 11.49
C ALA A 37 7.12 9.31 10.43
N ALA A 38 6.41 9.55 9.33
CA ALA A 38 6.35 8.64 8.19
C ALA A 38 7.72 8.41 7.55
N ALA A 39 8.49 9.46 7.31
CA ALA A 39 9.84 9.35 6.78
C ALA A 39 10.78 8.60 7.73
N ALA A 40 10.66 8.83 9.05
CA ALA A 40 11.45 8.13 10.06
C ALA A 40 11.10 6.64 10.11
N ALA A 41 9.82 6.27 10.03
CA ALA A 41 9.37 4.88 10.00
C ALA A 41 9.90 4.15 8.75
N ALA A 42 9.83 4.77 7.59
CA ALA A 42 10.31 4.19 6.33
C ALA A 42 11.85 3.97 6.30
N GLN A 43 12.60 4.68 7.15
CA GLN A 43 14.06 4.59 7.24
C GLN A 43 14.53 3.93 8.56
N ALA A 44 13.61 3.36 9.34
CA ALA A 44 13.95 2.74 10.60
C ALA A 44 14.87 1.53 10.40
N PRO A 45 15.92 1.35 11.24
CA PRO A 45 16.87 0.24 11.08
C PRO A 45 16.23 -1.13 11.32
N ASP A 46 15.13 -1.18 12.05
CA ASP A 46 14.33 -2.38 12.34
C ASP A 46 13.08 -2.50 11.46
N TRP A 47 13.07 -1.80 10.31
CA TRP A 47 12.04 -1.99 9.29
C TRP A 47 12.08 -3.42 8.74
N SER A 48 10.94 -4.10 8.72
CA SER A 48 10.86 -5.53 8.40
C SER A 48 11.01 -5.79 6.90
N GLN A 49 12.15 -6.36 6.51
CA GLN A 49 12.34 -6.88 5.16
C GLN A 49 11.50 -8.14 4.90
N ASP A 50 11.21 -8.92 5.94
CA ASP A 50 10.39 -10.15 5.82
C ASP A 50 8.97 -9.81 5.41
N TRP A 51 8.38 -8.73 5.91
CA TRP A 51 7.09 -8.22 5.45
C TRP A 51 7.11 -7.88 3.96
N TRP A 52 8.12 -7.14 3.52
CA TRP A 52 8.27 -6.79 2.11
C TRP A 52 8.46 -8.02 1.22
N GLN A 53 9.25 -9.00 1.65
CA GLN A 53 9.47 -10.25 0.92
C GLN A 53 8.19 -11.08 0.82
N ALA A 54 7.40 -11.17 1.90
CA ALA A 54 6.11 -11.87 1.89
C ALA A 54 5.14 -11.22 0.89
N GLU A 55 5.08 -9.90 0.85
CA GLU A 55 4.27 -9.17 -0.14
C GLU A 55 4.74 -9.43 -1.57
N GLU A 56 6.05 -9.43 -1.83
CA GLU A 56 6.61 -9.71 -3.15
C GLU A 56 6.35 -11.15 -3.60
N GLN A 57 6.42 -12.12 -2.71
CA GLN A 57 6.09 -13.52 -3.02
C GLN A 57 4.61 -13.66 -3.39
N MET A 58 3.73 -13.04 -2.61
CA MET A 58 2.29 -13.03 -2.90
C MET A 58 1.98 -12.37 -4.25
N ARG A 59 2.61 -11.24 -4.55
CA ARG A 59 2.48 -10.54 -5.83
C ARG A 59 2.89 -11.41 -7.01
N LYS A 60 4.02 -12.12 -6.91
CA LYS A 60 4.52 -13.02 -7.97
C LYS A 60 3.55 -14.17 -8.21
N ALA A 61 3.09 -14.84 -7.16
CA ALA A 61 2.13 -15.94 -7.28
C ALA A 61 0.82 -15.47 -7.94
N LEU A 62 0.33 -14.30 -7.54
CA LEU A 62 -0.88 -13.71 -8.10
C LEU A 62 -0.71 -13.32 -9.58
N LEU A 63 0.46 -12.82 -9.97
CA LEU A 63 0.77 -12.53 -11.36
C LEU A 63 0.78 -13.80 -12.22
N GLU A 64 1.36 -14.89 -11.74
CA GLU A 64 1.36 -16.18 -12.44
C GLU A 64 -0.07 -16.70 -12.64
N GLU A 65 -0.93 -16.56 -11.62
CA GLU A 65 -2.34 -16.92 -11.72
C GLU A 65 -3.09 -16.04 -12.73
N ALA A 66 -2.91 -14.73 -12.67
CA ALA A 66 -3.51 -13.80 -13.63
C ALA A 66 -3.08 -14.09 -15.08
N LEU A 67 -1.81 -14.44 -15.31
CA LEU A 67 -1.28 -14.82 -16.62
C LEU A 67 -1.86 -16.15 -17.12
N SER A 68 -2.26 -17.05 -16.23
CA SER A 68 -2.92 -18.31 -16.61
C SER A 68 -4.36 -18.08 -17.11
N LEU A 69 -5.00 -17.00 -16.71
CA LEU A 69 -6.40 -16.67 -17.02
C LEU A 69 -6.55 -15.63 -18.13
N ASN A 70 -5.50 -14.86 -18.42
CA ASN A 70 -5.58 -13.73 -19.37
C ASN A 70 -4.45 -13.79 -20.40
N PRO A 71 -4.69 -13.31 -21.65
CA PRO A 71 -3.60 -13.09 -22.59
C PRO A 71 -2.57 -12.12 -22.03
N GLU A 72 -1.29 -12.49 -22.09
CA GLU A 72 -0.19 -11.72 -21.49
C GLU A 72 -0.17 -10.25 -21.94
N HIS A 73 -0.31 -10.03 -23.24
CA HIS A 73 -0.30 -8.68 -23.80
C HIS A 73 -1.41 -7.80 -23.22
N ASP A 74 -2.64 -8.30 -23.17
CA ASP A 74 -3.80 -7.56 -22.68
C ASP A 74 -3.69 -7.27 -21.20
N LEU A 75 -3.23 -8.26 -20.42
CA LEU A 75 -2.97 -8.10 -18.99
C LEU A 75 -1.90 -7.03 -18.74
N MET A 76 -0.78 -7.07 -19.45
CA MET A 76 0.31 -6.10 -19.25
C MET A 76 -0.10 -4.68 -19.64
N VAL A 77 -0.88 -4.51 -20.71
CA VAL A 77 -1.43 -3.21 -21.09
C VAL A 77 -2.36 -2.67 -19.99
N ALA A 78 -3.28 -3.50 -19.48
CA ALA A 78 -4.21 -3.11 -18.43
C ALA A 78 -3.48 -2.72 -17.12
N LEU A 79 -2.52 -3.53 -16.69
CA LEU A 79 -1.73 -3.26 -15.47
C LEU A 79 -0.90 -1.98 -15.59
N THR A 80 -0.28 -1.75 -16.75
CA THR A 80 0.47 -0.52 -17.02
C THR A 80 -0.44 0.70 -16.97
N HIS A 81 -1.63 0.62 -17.57
CA HIS A 81 -2.60 1.71 -17.56
C HIS A 81 -3.05 2.05 -16.11
N VAL A 82 -3.41 1.05 -15.33
CA VAL A 82 -3.82 1.22 -13.93
C VAL A 82 -2.71 1.86 -13.10
N SER A 83 -1.48 1.36 -13.21
CA SER A 83 -0.33 1.89 -12.45
C SER A 83 -0.02 3.33 -12.82
N THR A 84 -0.06 3.67 -14.11
CA THR A 84 0.19 5.04 -14.58
C THR A 84 -0.86 6.00 -14.05
N LYS A 85 -2.14 5.64 -14.17
CA LYS A 85 -3.24 6.50 -13.67
C LYS A 85 -3.21 6.66 -12.15
N ALA A 86 -2.96 5.60 -11.41
CA ALA A 86 -2.81 5.66 -9.97
C ALA A 86 -1.62 6.56 -9.56
N SER A 87 -0.49 6.45 -10.24
CA SER A 87 0.68 7.30 -9.98
C SER A 87 0.40 8.79 -10.23
N GLU A 88 -0.24 9.13 -11.36
CA GLU A 88 -0.60 10.51 -11.69
C GLU A 88 -1.53 11.13 -10.62
N VAL A 89 -2.59 10.43 -10.27
CA VAL A 89 -3.58 10.92 -9.29
C VAL A 89 -2.94 11.02 -7.90
N SER A 90 -2.22 10.00 -7.48
CA SER A 90 -1.61 9.95 -6.15
C SER A 90 -0.51 10.98 -5.97
N HIS A 91 0.28 11.25 -7.01
CA HIS A 91 1.29 12.31 -6.97
C HIS A 91 0.64 13.68 -6.73
N GLY A 92 -0.44 13.99 -7.42
CA GLY A 92 -1.18 15.24 -7.23
C GLY A 92 -1.77 15.36 -5.80
N LEU A 93 -2.38 14.29 -5.30
CA LEU A 93 -2.95 14.27 -3.95
C LEU A 93 -1.86 14.36 -2.86
N ALA A 94 -0.76 13.65 -3.02
CA ALA A 94 0.38 13.69 -2.10
C ALA A 94 1.02 15.10 -2.07
N ALA A 95 1.19 15.72 -3.23
CA ALA A 95 1.73 17.08 -3.33
C ALA A 95 0.84 18.09 -2.61
N VAL A 96 -0.49 18.01 -2.77
CA VAL A 96 -1.44 18.89 -2.07
C VAL A 96 -1.40 18.65 -0.56
N SER A 97 -1.36 17.40 -0.12
CA SER A 97 -1.27 17.05 1.31
C SER A 97 0.04 17.56 1.93
N ALA A 98 1.16 17.32 1.27
CA ALA A 98 2.48 17.76 1.71
C ALA A 98 2.55 19.31 1.79
N ALA A 99 2.05 20.00 0.78
CA ALA A 99 2.00 21.46 0.78
C ALA A 99 1.17 22.04 1.95
N ARG A 100 0.03 21.42 2.27
CA ARG A 100 -0.78 21.82 3.44
C ARG A 100 -0.05 21.59 4.76
N ALA A 101 0.80 20.59 4.84
CA ALA A 101 1.63 20.28 5.99
C ALA A 101 2.95 21.09 6.01
N GLY A 102 3.19 21.95 5.03
CA GLY A 102 4.45 22.71 4.91
C GLY A 102 5.65 21.83 4.52
N VAL A 103 5.42 20.67 3.92
CA VAL A 103 6.45 19.74 3.46
C VAL A 103 6.72 19.96 1.99
N ALA A 104 7.99 20.20 1.64
CA ALA A 104 8.45 20.41 0.26
C ALA A 104 9.40 19.28 -0.21
N ASP A 105 9.28 18.07 0.34
CA ASP A 105 10.13 16.92 0.03
C ASP A 105 9.57 16.14 -1.17
N GLU A 106 10.09 16.45 -2.34
CA GLU A 106 9.75 15.78 -3.61
C GLU A 106 10.04 14.27 -3.61
N ALA A 107 11.04 13.82 -2.87
CA ALA A 107 11.36 12.39 -2.79
C ALA A 107 10.27 11.65 -2.01
N LEU A 108 9.82 12.22 -0.91
CA LEU A 108 8.76 11.65 -0.07
C LEU A 108 7.42 11.62 -0.81
N ILE A 109 7.08 12.69 -1.55
CA ILE A 109 5.89 12.75 -2.40
C ILE A 109 5.92 11.63 -3.46
N ARG A 110 7.07 11.41 -4.12
CA ARG A 110 7.22 10.34 -5.11
C ARG A 110 7.11 8.95 -4.49
N VAL A 111 7.65 8.74 -3.30
CA VAL A 111 7.52 7.46 -2.57
C VAL A 111 6.05 7.15 -2.28
N ALA A 112 5.29 8.13 -1.79
CA ALA A 112 3.86 7.98 -1.53
C ALA A 112 3.05 7.66 -2.80
N ALA A 113 3.34 8.36 -3.89
CA ALA A 113 2.72 8.12 -5.20
C ALA A 113 3.06 6.72 -5.75
N GLY A 114 4.31 6.29 -5.61
CA GLY A 114 4.78 4.96 -6.02
C GLY A 114 4.09 3.84 -5.23
N ALA A 115 3.93 4.02 -3.92
CA ALA A 115 3.23 3.06 -3.08
C ALA A 115 1.74 2.92 -3.46
N ALA A 116 1.07 4.03 -3.77
CA ALA A 116 -0.31 4.01 -4.25
C ALA A 116 -0.45 3.35 -5.63
N ALA A 117 0.47 3.62 -6.55
CA ALA A 117 0.52 2.96 -7.86
C ALA A 117 0.71 1.45 -7.71
N GLN A 118 1.58 1.02 -6.80
CA GLN A 118 1.80 -0.40 -6.50
C GLN A 118 0.55 -1.05 -5.88
N ALA A 119 -0.14 -0.37 -4.96
CA ALA A 119 -1.38 -0.89 -4.39
C ALA A 119 -2.47 -1.06 -5.44
N ALA A 120 -2.61 -0.12 -6.36
CA ALA A 120 -3.55 -0.22 -7.48
C ALA A 120 -3.18 -1.36 -8.45
N TYR A 121 -1.91 -1.54 -8.75
CA TYR A 121 -1.41 -2.67 -9.54
C TYR A 121 -1.74 -4.00 -8.87
N GLN A 122 -1.49 -4.15 -7.58
CA GLN A 122 -1.77 -5.35 -6.81
C GLN A 122 -3.27 -5.66 -6.77
N ALA A 123 -4.12 -4.63 -6.58
CA ALA A 123 -5.58 -4.80 -6.62
C ALA A 123 -6.08 -5.22 -8.01
N ALA A 124 -5.50 -4.66 -9.08
CA ALA A 124 -5.81 -5.07 -10.45
C ALA A 124 -5.41 -6.53 -10.73
N LEU A 125 -4.29 -7.00 -10.15
CA LEU A 125 -3.91 -8.42 -10.23
C LEU A 125 -4.94 -9.32 -9.55
N VAL A 126 -5.50 -8.92 -8.40
CA VAL A 126 -6.56 -9.68 -7.72
C VAL A 126 -7.75 -9.88 -8.66
N LEU A 127 -8.19 -8.83 -9.33
CA LEU A 127 -9.29 -8.91 -10.29
C LEU A 127 -8.93 -9.80 -11.50
N ALA A 128 -7.73 -9.66 -12.03
CA ALA A 128 -7.26 -10.43 -13.18
C ALA A 128 -7.06 -11.92 -12.86
N ALA A 129 -6.82 -12.26 -11.61
CA ALA A 129 -6.71 -13.63 -11.10
C ALA A 129 -8.04 -14.20 -10.55
N ASP A 130 -9.16 -13.53 -10.81
CA ASP A 130 -10.50 -13.91 -10.31
C ASP A 130 -10.54 -14.04 -8.77
N GLY A 131 -9.73 -13.23 -8.08
CA GLY A 131 -9.69 -13.16 -6.61
C GLY A 131 -10.87 -12.37 -6.02
N ASP A 132 -11.13 -12.62 -4.74
CA ASP A 132 -12.24 -11.96 -4.04
C ASP A 132 -11.83 -10.64 -3.35
N ALA A 133 -12.83 -9.92 -2.81
CA ALA A 133 -12.64 -8.64 -2.13
C ALA A 133 -11.90 -8.76 -0.78
N GLU A 134 -11.76 -9.96 -0.24
CA GLU A 134 -11.03 -10.23 1.01
C GLU A 134 -9.56 -10.64 0.77
N HIS A 135 -9.15 -10.72 -0.50
CA HIS A 135 -7.73 -10.93 -0.81
C HIS A 135 -6.87 -9.83 -0.17
N PRO A 136 -5.71 -10.14 0.44
CA PRO A 136 -4.88 -9.15 1.14
C PRO A 136 -4.58 -7.88 0.35
N PHE A 137 -4.37 -7.98 -0.95
CA PHE A 137 -4.13 -6.80 -1.80
C PHE A 137 -5.39 -5.97 -2.08
N ALA A 138 -6.57 -6.58 -2.09
CA ALA A 138 -7.82 -5.82 -2.14
C ALA A 138 -8.07 -5.09 -0.82
N VAL A 139 -7.80 -5.76 0.30
CA VAL A 139 -7.85 -5.16 1.65
C VAL A 139 -6.86 -4.00 1.78
N LYS A 140 -5.62 -4.19 1.36
CA LYS A 140 -4.61 -3.11 1.31
C LYS A 140 -5.08 -1.92 0.49
N PHE A 141 -5.71 -2.15 -0.66
CA PHE A 141 -6.21 -1.09 -1.51
C PHE A 141 -7.32 -0.26 -0.82
N ARG A 142 -8.20 -0.89 -0.02
CA ARG A 142 -9.19 -0.16 0.80
C ARG A 142 -8.54 0.83 1.77
N LEU A 143 -7.38 0.49 2.34
CA LEU A 143 -6.63 1.44 3.18
C LEU A 143 -6.20 2.68 2.39
N PHE A 144 -5.74 2.52 1.15
CA PHE A 144 -5.42 3.65 0.27
C PHE A 144 -6.66 4.48 -0.08
N GLU A 145 -7.81 3.85 -0.34
CA GLU A 145 -9.08 4.54 -0.57
C GLU A 145 -9.53 5.35 0.65
N ALA A 146 -9.27 4.84 1.86
CA ALA A 146 -9.50 5.57 3.11
C ALA A 146 -8.47 6.71 3.35
N GLY A 147 -7.48 6.86 2.49
CA GLY A 147 -6.44 7.88 2.60
C GLY A 147 -5.29 7.47 3.51
N ARG A 148 -5.14 6.17 3.80
CA ARG A 148 -4.07 5.61 4.62
C ARG A 148 -2.99 4.98 3.75
N LEU A 149 -1.74 5.33 4.01
CA LEU A 149 -0.57 4.79 3.32
C LEU A 149 0.15 3.78 4.23
N PRO A 150 0.17 2.48 3.89
CA PRO A 150 1.00 1.50 4.57
C PRO A 150 2.49 1.81 4.43
N LEU A 151 3.18 1.97 5.55
CA LEU A 151 4.61 2.23 5.60
C LEU A 151 5.45 0.97 5.86
N GLY A 152 4.81 -0.07 6.40
CA GLY A 152 5.45 -1.33 6.75
C GLY A 152 5.52 -1.58 8.24
N ILE A 153 6.16 -2.69 8.58
CA ILE A 153 6.36 -3.11 9.96
C ILE A 153 7.72 -2.59 10.45
N VAL A 154 7.69 -1.87 11.57
CA VAL A 154 8.87 -1.42 12.30
C VAL A 154 8.80 -2.03 13.71
N GLY A 155 9.79 -2.82 14.08
CA GLY A 155 9.72 -3.64 15.29
C GLY A 155 8.50 -4.58 15.26
N ASN A 156 7.53 -4.34 16.15
CA ASN A 156 6.29 -5.13 16.22
C ASN A 156 5.04 -4.29 15.89
N THR A 157 5.20 -3.23 15.10
CA THR A 157 4.11 -2.31 14.76
C THR A 157 4.00 -2.13 13.25
N PHE A 158 2.82 -2.36 12.70
CA PHE A 158 2.46 -2.01 11.34
C PHE A 158 2.01 -0.54 11.31
N ASN A 159 2.74 0.28 10.58
CA ASN A 159 2.56 1.72 10.57
C ASN A 159 1.74 2.17 9.36
N LEU A 160 0.71 2.96 9.62
CA LEU A 160 -0.13 3.63 8.62
C LEU A 160 0.05 5.14 8.69
N PHE A 161 0.13 5.77 7.53
CA PHE A 161 0.23 7.22 7.39
C PHE A 161 -0.97 7.80 6.67
#